data_c0a22e76f477789f2a7384f6189a8955
#
_entry.id   c0a22e76f477789f2a7384f6189a8955
#
_cell.length_a   1.000
_cell.length_b   1.000
_cell.length_c   1.000
_cell.angle_alpha   90.00
_cell.angle_beta   90.00
_cell.angle_gamma   90.00
#
_symmetry.space_group_name_H-M   'P 1'
#
loop_
_entity.id
_entity.type
_entity.pdbx_description
1 polymer ?
#
loop_
_entity_poly.entity_id
_entity_poly.type
_entity_poly.pdbx_seq_one_letter_code
_entity_poly.pdbx_strand_id
1 'polypeptide(L)'
;AAKADGFLPGGASLHNSMTGHGPDAATFDKASAADLSKPDVITGTMAFMFETRAVFAPTAQALQCDSRQQEYHRCWQGLRKNFTR
;
A
#
# COMPACT_ATOMS: atom_id res chain seq x y z
N ALA A 1 9.23 -6.79 -2.64
CA ALA A 1 7.85 -6.44 -2.31
C ALA A 1 7.74 -4.95 -2.05
N ALA A 2 6.70 -4.32 -2.58
CA ALA A 2 6.48 -2.88 -2.41
C ALA A 2 6.24 -2.49 -0.96
N LYS A 3 5.87 -3.44 -0.10
CA LYS A 3 5.67 -3.22 1.31
C LYS A 3 6.18 -4.43 2.10
N ALA A 4 7.12 -4.20 3.01
CA ALA A 4 7.76 -5.25 3.79
C ALA A 4 6.89 -5.72 4.96
N ASP A 5 6.01 -4.86 5.47
CA ASP A 5 5.23 -5.09 6.67
C ASP A 5 3.72 -5.11 6.39
N GLY A 6 3.01 -6.04 7.01
CA GLY A 6 1.55 -6.08 7.00
C GLY A 6 0.88 -6.57 5.72
N PHE A 7 1.63 -6.94 4.68
CA PHE A 7 1.08 -7.47 3.43
C PHE A 7 1.51 -8.94 3.28
N LEU A 8 0.69 -9.82 3.81
CA LEU A 8 0.90 -11.27 3.78
C LEU A 8 0.20 -11.90 2.57
N PRO A 9 0.59 -13.12 2.16
CA PRO A 9 -0.17 -13.86 1.14
C PRO A 9 -1.65 -13.94 1.49
N GLY A 10 -2.52 -13.62 0.52
CA GLY A 10 -3.97 -13.51 0.72
C GLY A 10 -4.44 -12.18 1.30
N GLY A 11 -3.53 -11.27 1.65
CA GLY A 11 -3.86 -9.91 2.08
C GLY A 11 -4.38 -9.06 0.93
N ALA A 12 -5.24 -8.11 1.25
CA ALA A 12 -5.77 -7.14 0.31
C ALA A 12 -5.84 -5.75 0.94
N SER A 13 -5.69 -4.72 0.15
CA SER A 13 -5.94 -3.34 0.56
C SER A 13 -6.98 -2.69 -0.33
N LEU A 14 -7.86 -1.91 0.26
CA LEU A 14 -8.85 -1.12 -0.45
C LEU A 14 -8.45 0.35 -0.39
N HIS A 15 -8.35 0.96 -1.55
CA HIS A 15 -8.11 2.39 -1.70
C HIS A 15 -9.34 3.04 -2.32
N ASN A 16 -9.89 4.01 -1.63
CA ASN A 16 -11.10 4.68 -2.10
C ASN A 16 -10.84 5.51 -3.34
N SER A 17 -11.87 5.63 -4.17
CA SER A 17 -11.89 6.54 -5.31
C SER A 17 -11.57 7.97 -4.86
N MET A 18 -10.81 8.70 -5.66
CA MET A 18 -10.40 10.10 -5.40
C MET A 18 -9.57 10.33 -4.14
N THR A 19 -9.07 9.26 -3.52
CA THR A 19 -8.18 9.36 -2.37
C THR A 19 -6.73 9.20 -2.81
N GLY A 20 -5.88 10.14 -2.47
CA GLY A 20 -4.44 10.02 -2.69
C GLY A 20 -3.88 8.81 -1.93
N HIS A 21 -3.08 8.01 -2.62
CA HIS A 21 -2.43 6.86 -2.02
C HIS A 21 -1.09 6.59 -2.71
N GLY A 22 -0.28 5.78 -2.10
CA GLY A 22 1.04 5.45 -2.63
C GLY A 22 1.83 4.56 -1.67
N PRO A 23 3.14 4.42 -1.88
CA PRO A 23 3.99 3.67 -0.96
C PRO A 23 3.91 4.26 0.44
N ASP A 24 4.06 3.40 1.44
CA ASP A 24 4.20 3.86 2.83
C ASP A 24 5.51 4.63 3.04
N ALA A 25 5.65 5.29 4.20
CA ALA A 25 6.79 6.14 4.48
C ALA A 25 8.13 5.37 4.42
N ALA A 26 8.19 4.17 5.01
CA ALA A 26 9.40 3.35 5.01
C ALA A 26 9.77 2.86 3.60
N THR A 27 8.79 2.47 2.81
CA THR A 27 8.99 2.06 1.42
C THR A 27 9.45 3.23 0.56
N PHE A 28 8.86 4.41 0.75
CA PHE A 28 9.27 5.63 0.06
C PHE A 28 10.73 5.99 0.34
N ASP A 29 11.11 6.02 1.61
CA ASP A 29 12.48 6.36 2.01
C ASP A 29 13.49 5.36 1.45
N LYS A 30 13.20 4.07 1.56
CA LYS A 30 14.04 3.00 1.00
C LYS A 30 14.19 3.10 -0.51
N ALA A 31 13.10 3.28 -1.22
CA ALA A 31 13.12 3.39 -2.68
C ALA A 31 13.83 4.66 -3.16
N SER A 32 13.67 5.76 -2.44
CA SER A 32 14.33 7.04 -2.76
C SER A 32 15.85 6.99 -2.56
N ALA A 33 16.33 6.12 -1.67
CA ALA A 33 17.76 5.93 -1.40
C ALA A 33 18.36 4.74 -2.17
N ALA A 34 17.57 4.03 -2.97
CA ALA A 34 18.03 2.83 -3.68
C ALA A 34 19.01 3.16 -4.81
N ASP A 35 19.98 2.29 -5.01
CA ASP A 35 20.86 2.32 -6.19
C ASP A 35 20.09 1.82 -7.42
N LEU A 36 19.82 2.70 -8.35
CA LEU A 36 19.09 2.42 -9.59
C LEU A 36 20.03 2.04 -10.76
N SER A 37 21.31 1.84 -10.52
CA SER A 37 22.28 1.47 -11.56
C SER A 37 22.06 0.08 -12.12
N LYS A 38 21.36 -0.78 -11.40
CA LYS A 38 21.02 -2.14 -11.79
C LYS A 38 19.51 -2.35 -11.83
N PRO A 39 19.00 -3.08 -12.85
CA PRO A 39 17.59 -3.46 -12.86
C PRO A 39 17.24 -4.31 -11.64
N ASP A 40 16.09 -4.04 -11.04
CA ASP A 40 15.49 -4.91 -10.04
C ASP A 40 14.42 -5.79 -10.66
N VAL A 41 14.35 -7.03 -10.24
CA VAL A 41 13.43 -8.05 -10.78
C VAL A 41 12.54 -8.57 -9.67
N ILE A 42 11.23 -8.48 -9.87
CA ILE A 42 10.24 -9.07 -8.98
C ILE A 42 9.99 -10.51 -9.42
N THR A 43 10.31 -11.47 -8.55
CA THR A 43 10.14 -12.90 -8.81
C THR A 43 9.44 -13.57 -7.64
N GLY A 44 8.79 -14.72 -7.92
CA GLY A 44 8.18 -15.55 -6.87
C GLY A 44 6.96 -14.92 -6.19
N THR A 45 6.37 -13.91 -6.78
CA THR A 45 5.18 -13.24 -6.25
C THR A 45 4.10 -13.13 -7.30
N MET A 46 2.85 -13.03 -6.85
CA MET A 46 1.70 -12.73 -7.68
C MET A 46 0.84 -11.71 -6.95
N ALA A 47 0.47 -10.64 -7.64
CA ALA A 47 -0.44 -9.63 -7.14
C ALA A 47 -1.53 -9.35 -8.17
N PHE A 48 -2.74 -9.14 -7.70
CA PHE A 48 -3.87 -8.71 -8.53
C PHE A 48 -4.28 -7.31 -8.11
N MET A 49 -4.57 -6.48 -9.09
CA MET A 49 -5.15 -5.16 -8.88
C MET A 49 -6.47 -5.09 -9.65
N PHE A 50 -7.50 -4.67 -8.95
CA PHE A 50 -8.81 -4.42 -9.53
C PHE A 50 -9.10 -2.94 -9.42
N GLU A 51 -9.38 -2.29 -10.54
CA GLU A 51 -9.68 -0.87 -10.58
C GLU A 51 -11.09 -0.65 -11.09
N THR A 52 -11.80 0.26 -10.47
CA THR A 52 -13.13 0.68 -10.89
C THR A 52 -13.38 2.13 -10.48
N ARG A 53 -14.22 2.80 -11.23
CA ARG A 53 -14.75 4.13 -10.84
C ARG A 53 -15.95 4.05 -9.89
N ALA A 54 -16.45 2.86 -9.62
CA ALA A 54 -17.50 2.67 -8.63
C ALA A 54 -16.93 2.69 -7.22
N VAL A 55 -17.71 3.13 -6.26
CA VAL A 55 -17.35 3.06 -4.85
C VAL A 55 -17.52 1.64 -4.34
N PHE A 56 -16.47 1.06 -3.80
CA PHE A 56 -16.56 -0.22 -3.12
C PHE A 56 -17.08 -0.05 -1.69
N ALA A 57 -18.09 -0.81 -1.33
CA ALA A 57 -18.56 -0.94 0.04
C ALA A 57 -18.05 -2.26 0.63
N PRO A 58 -17.22 -2.24 1.67
CA PRO A 58 -16.80 -3.45 2.35
C PRO A 58 -18.00 -4.15 2.98
N THR A 59 -17.98 -5.48 2.97
CA THR A 59 -18.99 -6.27 3.70
C THR A 59 -18.81 -6.15 5.21
N ALA A 60 -19.86 -6.40 5.98
CA ALA A 60 -19.77 -6.44 7.44
C ALA A 60 -18.72 -7.47 7.90
N GLN A 61 -18.65 -8.62 7.24
CA GLN A 61 -17.66 -9.66 7.51
C GLN A 61 -16.23 -9.13 7.31
N ALA A 62 -15.96 -8.41 6.24
CA ALA A 62 -14.63 -7.82 5.99
C ALA A 62 -14.25 -6.78 7.04
N LEU A 63 -15.22 -6.00 7.53
CA LEU A 63 -14.99 -5.00 8.57
C LEU A 63 -14.76 -5.60 9.96
N GLN A 64 -15.23 -6.81 10.21
CA GLN A 64 -15.20 -7.48 11.50
C GLN A 64 -14.20 -8.63 11.58
N CYS A 65 -13.52 -8.97 10.48
CA CYS A 65 -12.57 -10.08 10.48
C CYS A 65 -11.33 -9.78 11.35
N ASP A 66 -10.82 -10.80 12.00
CA ASP A 66 -9.66 -10.71 12.89
C ASP A 66 -8.37 -10.27 12.17
N SER A 67 -8.29 -10.53 10.88
CA SER A 67 -7.15 -10.12 10.04
C SER A 67 -7.19 -8.65 9.60
N ARG A 68 -8.26 -7.92 9.92
CA ARG A 68 -8.36 -6.49 9.58
C ARG A 68 -7.32 -5.67 10.31
N GLN A 69 -6.50 -4.96 9.57
CA GLN A 69 -5.49 -4.05 10.12
C GLN A 69 -6.12 -2.68 10.42
N GLN A 70 -6.54 -2.46 11.65
CA GLN A 70 -7.20 -1.23 12.10
C GLN A 70 -6.30 -0.01 11.97
N GLU A 71 -5.00 -0.19 12.22
CA GLU A 71 -4.01 0.88 12.24
C GLU A 71 -3.21 1.01 10.92
N TYR A 72 -3.73 0.43 9.85
CA TYR A 72 -3.05 0.42 8.54
C TYR A 72 -2.64 1.81 8.05
N HIS A 73 -3.44 2.82 8.34
CA HIS A 73 -3.18 4.21 7.97
C HIS A 73 -1.90 4.78 8.58
N ARG A 74 -1.40 4.21 9.68
CA ARG A 74 -0.16 4.68 10.33
C ARG A 74 1.08 4.50 9.47
N CYS A 75 1.07 3.60 8.51
CA CYS A 75 2.22 3.37 7.63
C CYS A 75 2.56 4.58 6.74
N TRP A 76 1.65 5.52 6.56
CA TRP A 76 1.89 6.78 5.85
C TRP A 76 2.28 7.95 6.76
N GLN A 77 2.24 7.78 8.07
CA GLN A 77 2.74 8.79 9.00
C GLN A 77 4.25 8.90 8.86
N GLY A 78 4.75 10.13 8.86
CA GLY A 78 6.18 10.39 8.68
C GLY A 78 6.60 10.73 7.25
N LEU A 79 5.69 10.66 6.28
CA LEU A 79 5.94 11.22 4.95
C LEU A 79 6.20 12.72 5.05
N ARG A 80 7.32 13.18 4.48
CA ARG A 80 7.69 14.60 4.49
C ARG A 80 6.82 15.36 3.50
N LYS A 81 6.44 16.57 3.87
CA LYS A 81 5.78 17.50 2.97
C LYS A 81 6.82 18.08 2.00
N ASN A 82 6.78 17.62 0.76
CA ASN A 82 7.68 18.10 -0.30
C ASN A 82 7.03 19.14 -1.22
N PHE A 83 5.71 19.33 -1.10
CA PHE A 83 5.00 20.32 -1.90
C PHE A 83 5.22 21.72 -1.32
N THR A 84 5.81 22.59 -2.12
CA THR A 84 5.93 24.03 -1.87
C THR A 84 5.07 24.77 -2.88
N ARG A 85 4.32 25.77 -2.40
CA ARG A 85 3.56 26.68 -3.28
C ARG A 85 4.51 27.67 -3.95
#